data_1870cc53fba202ffa80b1956d48f6140
#
_entry.id   1870cc53fba202ffa80b1956d48f6140
#
_cell.length_a   1.000
_cell.length_b   1.000
_cell.length_c   1.000
_cell.angle_alpha   90.00
_cell.angle_beta   90.00
_cell.angle_gamma   90.00
#
_symmetry.space_group_name_H-M   'P 1'
#
loop_
_entity.id
_entity.type
_entity.pdbx_description
1 polymer ?
#
loop_
_entity_poly.entity_id
_entity_poly.type
_entity_poly.pdbx_seq_one_letter_code
_entity_poly.pdbx_strand_id
1 'polypeptide(L)'
;MNRYPRMRLYLLLLPALLALSACQRESGPVAASTPPAGEPATAATEPAADAGVAPVAQPGVVERTAEVPRFAATAVDGTLYDLAAHRGRWVVVNFWATWCGPCLKEMPELAALHTMREQVEVVGLAYEDITVEDMRAFLHEHPVSYPIVILDPMSPPADFATPRGLPTTYLLAPDGKVARHFLGPVTAYDIETAIEAGGGKLQ
;
A
#
# COMPACT_ATOMS: atom_id res chain seq x y z
N MET A 1 -24.67 -32.88 36.31
CA MET A 1 -24.58 -34.26 35.79
C MET A 1 -23.93 -34.17 34.42
N ASN A 2 -22.67 -34.59 34.42
CA ASN A 2 -21.71 -34.43 33.31
C ASN A 2 -21.81 -35.61 32.35
N ARG A 3 -21.94 -35.40 31.07
CA ARG A 3 -21.74 -36.45 30.05
C ARG A 3 -21.09 -35.84 28.78
N TYR A 4 -19.76 -35.87 28.71
CA TYR A 4 -19.02 -35.77 27.46
C TYR A 4 -18.77 -37.18 26.88
N PRO A 5 -19.08 -37.48 25.61
CA PRO A 5 -18.64 -38.72 24.97
C PRO A 5 -17.22 -38.56 24.44
N ARG A 6 -16.39 -39.52 24.78
CA ARG A 6 -15.03 -39.74 24.31
C ARG A 6 -15.01 -39.98 22.81
N MET A 7 -14.34 -39.12 22.04
CA MET A 7 -14.05 -39.36 20.64
C MET A 7 -12.71 -40.05 20.46
N ARG A 8 -12.78 -41.22 19.84
CA ARG A 8 -11.70 -42.18 19.62
C ARG A 8 -10.67 -41.68 18.64
N LEU A 9 -9.43 -41.76 19.07
CA LEU A 9 -8.19 -41.58 18.27
C LEU A 9 -8.10 -42.71 17.23
N TYR A 10 -8.22 -42.39 15.92
CA TYR A 10 -7.84 -43.30 14.83
C TYR A 10 -6.44 -42.92 14.34
N LEU A 11 -5.50 -43.72 14.76
CA LEU A 11 -4.12 -43.76 14.27
C LEU A 11 -4.12 -44.58 12.97
N LEU A 12 -3.97 -43.97 11.80
CA LEU A 12 -3.69 -44.67 10.56
C LEU A 12 -2.29 -44.31 10.06
N LEU A 13 -1.42 -45.29 10.22
CA LEU A 13 -0.10 -45.40 9.61
C LEU A 13 -0.24 -45.61 8.10
N LEU A 14 0.38 -44.80 7.26
CA LEU A 14 0.63 -45.11 5.85
C LEU A 14 2.12 -44.94 5.55
N PRO A 15 2.70 -45.87 4.78
CA PRO A 15 4.14 -45.94 4.58
C PRO A 15 4.65 -45.04 3.44
N ALA A 16 5.92 -44.69 3.56
CA ALA A 16 6.73 -43.97 2.62
C ALA A 16 6.92 -44.70 1.28
N LEU A 17 6.80 -43.99 0.19
CA LEU A 17 7.42 -44.39 -1.10
C LEU A 17 8.33 -43.23 -1.54
N LEU A 18 9.65 -43.50 -1.45
CA LEU A 18 10.70 -42.75 -2.13
C LEU A 18 10.65 -43.06 -3.63
N ALA A 19 10.52 -42.05 -4.46
CA ALA A 19 10.93 -42.10 -5.85
C ALA A 19 11.96 -41.03 -6.13
N LEU A 20 13.21 -41.43 -6.18
CA LEU A 20 14.31 -40.63 -6.75
C LEU A 20 14.14 -40.59 -8.27
N SER A 21 13.96 -39.39 -8.84
CA SER A 21 14.12 -39.19 -10.28
C SER A 21 15.28 -38.21 -10.48
N ALA A 22 16.40 -38.76 -10.87
CA ALA A 22 17.60 -38.05 -11.31
C ALA A 22 17.40 -37.59 -12.75
N CYS A 23 17.33 -36.28 -13.00
CA CYS A 23 17.50 -35.71 -14.33
C CYS A 23 18.92 -35.20 -14.49
N GLN A 24 19.68 -35.90 -15.32
CA GLN A 24 20.99 -35.52 -15.79
C GLN A 24 20.89 -34.28 -16.68
N ARG A 25 21.73 -33.27 -16.37
CA ARG A 25 22.00 -32.15 -17.27
C ARG A 25 23.11 -32.57 -18.24
N GLU A 26 22.76 -32.65 -19.50
CA GLU A 26 23.75 -32.72 -20.59
C GLU A 26 24.30 -31.31 -20.85
N SER A 27 25.62 -31.19 -20.69
CA SER A 27 26.37 -29.99 -21.04
C SER A 27 26.85 -30.12 -22.51
N GLY A 28 26.22 -29.36 -23.42
CA GLY A 28 26.72 -29.18 -24.78
C GLY A 28 27.74 -28.03 -24.82
N PRO A 29 28.82 -28.16 -25.61
CA PRO A 29 29.84 -27.14 -25.73
C PRO A 29 29.38 -25.97 -26.61
N VAL A 30 29.41 -24.76 -26.07
CA VAL A 30 29.20 -23.53 -26.82
C VAL A 30 30.51 -23.13 -27.50
N ALA A 31 30.48 -23.10 -28.82
CA ALA A 31 31.56 -22.62 -29.66
C ALA A 31 31.82 -21.13 -29.45
N ALA A 32 33.05 -20.76 -29.15
CA ALA A 32 33.53 -19.40 -29.10
C ALA A 32 33.58 -18.79 -30.51
N SER A 33 32.82 -17.74 -30.75
CA SER A 33 32.93 -16.90 -31.95
C SER A 33 33.72 -15.65 -31.58
N THR A 34 34.91 -15.56 -32.17
CA THR A 34 35.81 -14.40 -32.12
C THR A 34 35.21 -13.26 -32.97
N PRO A 35 35.10 -12.01 -32.49
CA PRO A 35 34.74 -10.88 -33.34
C PRO A 35 35.98 -10.36 -34.07
N PRO A 36 35.83 -9.89 -35.34
CA PRO A 36 36.93 -9.29 -36.10
C PRO A 36 37.25 -7.87 -35.61
N ALA A 37 38.56 -7.60 -35.54
CA ALA A 37 39.08 -6.26 -35.35
C ALA A 37 38.86 -5.43 -36.62
N GLY A 38 38.40 -4.18 -36.47
CA GLY A 38 38.33 -3.29 -37.59
C GLY A 38 37.78 -1.89 -37.26
N GLU A 39 38.69 -0.96 -37.33
CA GLU A 39 38.61 0.47 -37.69
C GLU A 39 38.28 1.55 -36.65
N PRO A 40 39.07 2.65 -36.68
CA PRO A 40 38.94 3.75 -35.72
C PRO A 40 37.83 4.68 -36.09
N ALA A 41 36.82 4.78 -35.21
CA ALA A 41 35.75 5.72 -35.34
C ALA A 41 36.19 7.15 -34.99
N THR A 42 36.01 8.01 -35.92
CA THR A 42 36.10 9.46 -35.83
C THR A 42 35.34 10.02 -34.64
N ALA A 43 35.97 10.98 -33.97
CA ALA A 43 35.39 11.78 -32.91
C ALA A 43 34.10 12.48 -33.39
N ALA A 44 32.97 12.02 -32.87
CA ALA A 44 31.72 12.73 -32.96
C ALA A 44 31.60 13.66 -31.75
N THR A 45 31.52 14.94 -32.05
CA THR A 45 31.22 16.05 -31.16
C THR A 45 29.96 15.74 -30.33
N GLU A 46 30.09 15.80 -28.99
CA GLU A 46 28.94 15.76 -28.09
C GLU A 46 27.98 16.91 -28.44
N PRO A 47 26.68 16.64 -28.66
CA PRO A 47 25.70 17.70 -28.67
C PRO A 47 25.50 18.21 -27.25
N ALA A 48 25.51 19.51 -27.11
CA ALA A 48 25.31 20.29 -25.91
C ALA A 48 24.13 19.84 -25.11
N ALA A 49 24.33 19.98 -23.76
CA ALA A 49 23.37 19.76 -22.71
C ALA A 49 21.91 20.06 -23.11
N ASP A 50 21.09 19.04 -23.02
CA ASP A 50 19.64 19.15 -22.98
C ASP A 50 19.27 20.08 -21.80
N ALA A 51 18.85 21.27 -22.13
CA ALA A 51 18.24 22.21 -21.19
C ALA A 51 16.96 21.52 -20.69
N GLY A 52 17.01 20.96 -19.49
CA GLY A 52 15.93 20.24 -18.87
C GLY A 52 14.62 20.99 -19.01
N VAL A 53 13.73 20.46 -19.84
CA VAL A 53 12.34 20.89 -19.90
C VAL A 53 11.76 20.65 -18.50
N ALA A 54 11.46 21.73 -17.79
CA ALA A 54 10.74 21.65 -16.54
C ALA A 54 9.48 20.79 -16.75
N PRO A 55 9.17 19.85 -15.87
CA PRO A 55 7.98 19.02 -16.03
C PRO A 55 6.75 19.92 -16.15
N VAL A 56 6.05 19.80 -17.27
CA VAL A 56 4.79 20.51 -17.49
C VAL A 56 3.80 19.94 -16.48
N ALA A 57 3.36 20.76 -15.52
CA ALA A 57 2.35 20.37 -14.55
C ALA A 57 1.09 19.91 -15.30
N GLN A 58 0.76 18.63 -15.16
CA GLN A 58 -0.45 18.08 -15.76
C GLN A 58 -1.65 18.43 -14.87
N PRO A 59 -2.76 18.96 -15.42
CA PRO A 59 -3.96 19.22 -14.65
C PRO A 59 -4.41 17.94 -13.91
N GLY A 60 -4.72 18.04 -12.62
CA GLY A 60 -5.16 16.91 -11.81
C GLY A 60 -4.04 15.99 -11.31
N VAL A 61 -2.75 16.33 -11.52
CA VAL A 61 -1.62 15.56 -10.98
C VAL A 61 -0.89 16.38 -9.92
N VAL A 62 -0.79 15.83 -8.70
CA VAL A 62 0.03 16.37 -7.61
C VAL A 62 1.32 15.56 -7.56
N GLU A 63 2.45 16.22 -7.80
CA GLU A 63 3.76 15.54 -7.94
C GLU A 63 4.37 15.14 -6.59
N ARG A 64 4.07 15.86 -5.52
CA ARG A 64 4.70 15.66 -4.20
C ARG A 64 3.70 15.83 -3.08
N THR A 65 3.84 14.99 -2.07
CA THR A 65 3.13 15.18 -0.80
C THR A 65 3.79 16.30 0.02
N ALA A 66 2.97 17.17 0.61
CA ALA A 66 3.44 18.19 1.52
C ALA A 66 4.10 17.57 2.76
N GLU A 67 5.09 18.26 3.38
CA GLU A 67 5.72 17.77 4.61
C GLU A 67 4.70 17.58 5.74
N VAL A 68 3.74 18.51 5.85
CA VAL A 68 2.63 18.48 6.80
C VAL A 68 1.34 18.61 5.99
N PRO A 69 0.79 17.51 5.45
CA PRO A 69 -0.38 17.56 4.61
C PRO A 69 -1.63 17.96 5.41
N ARG A 70 -2.51 18.69 4.72
CA ARG A 70 -3.85 19.05 5.19
C ARG A 70 -4.87 18.40 4.29
N PHE A 71 -5.94 17.97 4.90
CA PHE A 71 -7.06 17.37 4.19
C PHE A 71 -8.31 17.48 5.05
N ALA A 72 -9.41 17.92 4.46
CA ALA A 72 -10.71 17.87 5.09
C ALA A 72 -11.78 17.57 4.04
N ALA A 73 -12.67 16.64 4.34
CA ALA A 73 -13.78 16.27 3.48
C ALA A 73 -14.88 15.56 4.28
N THR A 74 -16.07 15.46 3.68
CA THR A 74 -17.17 14.70 4.26
C THR A 74 -16.95 13.21 4.01
N ALA A 75 -16.97 12.41 5.07
CA ALA A 75 -16.92 10.96 4.99
C ALA A 75 -18.26 10.37 4.52
N VAL A 76 -18.24 9.10 4.10
CA VAL A 76 -19.42 8.36 3.61
C VAL A 76 -20.57 8.29 4.63
N ASP A 77 -20.25 8.32 5.91
CA ASP A 77 -21.22 8.35 7.01
C ASP A 77 -21.86 9.73 7.22
N GLY A 78 -21.36 10.77 6.53
CA GLY A 78 -21.85 12.15 6.61
C GLY A 78 -21.09 13.00 7.63
N THR A 79 -20.11 12.46 8.35
CA THR A 79 -19.28 13.24 9.28
C THR A 79 -18.18 14.00 8.54
N LEU A 80 -17.80 15.17 9.08
CA LEU A 80 -16.65 15.91 8.58
C LEU A 80 -15.38 15.26 9.13
N TYR A 81 -14.52 14.77 8.25
CA TYR A 81 -13.17 14.37 8.59
C TYR A 81 -12.20 15.53 8.31
N ASP A 82 -11.49 15.98 9.34
CA ASP A 82 -10.42 16.98 9.22
C ASP A 82 -9.14 16.43 9.80
N LEU A 83 -8.15 16.19 8.93
CA LEU A 83 -6.85 15.63 9.30
C LEU A 83 -6.14 16.50 10.38
N ALA A 84 -6.38 17.80 10.41
CA ALA A 84 -5.80 18.68 11.42
C ALA A 84 -6.37 18.42 12.84
N ALA A 85 -7.58 17.94 12.96
CA ALA A 85 -8.20 17.59 14.24
C ALA A 85 -7.61 16.34 14.89
N HIS A 86 -6.86 15.54 14.13
CA HIS A 86 -6.25 14.29 14.60
C HIS A 86 -4.78 14.45 15.01
N ARG A 87 -4.28 15.69 15.17
CA ARG A 87 -2.94 15.95 15.73
C ARG A 87 -2.81 15.40 17.14
N GLY A 88 -1.60 14.96 17.49
CA GLY A 88 -1.35 14.25 18.75
C GLY A 88 -1.45 12.73 18.65
N ARG A 89 -1.99 12.23 17.54
CA ARG A 89 -2.05 10.80 17.20
C ARG A 89 -1.26 10.48 15.94
N TRP A 90 -0.88 9.24 15.77
CA TRP A 90 -0.41 8.71 14.50
C TRP A 90 -1.60 8.54 13.57
N VAL A 91 -1.49 8.99 12.33
CA VAL A 91 -2.58 8.87 11.35
C VAL A 91 -2.12 8.08 10.15
N VAL A 92 -2.84 7.00 9.85
CA VAL A 92 -2.68 6.20 8.64
C VAL A 92 -3.66 6.73 7.60
N VAL A 93 -3.15 7.31 6.52
CA VAL A 93 -3.93 7.78 5.37
C VAL A 93 -3.74 6.77 4.25
N ASN A 94 -4.78 5.98 3.98
CA ASN A 94 -4.73 4.86 3.04
C ASN A 94 -5.54 5.17 1.78
N PHE A 95 -4.87 5.29 0.63
CA PHE A 95 -5.50 5.40 -0.68
C PHE A 95 -5.80 4.02 -1.22
N TRP A 96 -7.06 3.77 -1.55
CA TRP A 96 -7.57 2.47 -1.95
C TRP A 96 -8.71 2.58 -2.97
N ALA A 97 -9.26 1.46 -3.45
CA ALA A 97 -10.47 1.42 -4.28
C ALA A 97 -11.21 0.09 -4.11
N THR A 98 -12.51 0.07 -4.40
CA THR A 98 -13.35 -1.13 -4.26
C THR A 98 -12.93 -2.28 -5.18
N TRP A 99 -12.39 -1.98 -6.34
CA TRP A 99 -11.87 -2.94 -7.33
C TRP A 99 -10.43 -3.39 -7.07
N CYS A 100 -9.75 -2.81 -6.07
CA CYS A 100 -8.35 -3.10 -5.76
C CYS A 100 -8.23 -4.32 -4.83
N GLY A 101 -7.99 -5.50 -5.39
CA GLY A 101 -7.90 -6.74 -4.62
C GLY A 101 -6.89 -6.73 -3.47
N PRO A 102 -5.64 -6.20 -3.65
CA PRO A 102 -4.69 -6.04 -2.54
C PRO A 102 -5.19 -5.09 -1.45
N CYS A 103 -5.91 -4.01 -1.81
CA CYS A 103 -6.47 -3.06 -0.84
C CYS A 103 -7.50 -3.76 0.07
N LEU A 104 -8.38 -4.59 -0.51
CA LEU A 104 -9.40 -5.30 0.25
C LEU A 104 -8.80 -6.29 1.26
N LYS A 105 -7.62 -6.80 0.98
CA LYS A 105 -6.92 -7.73 1.88
C LYS A 105 -6.32 -7.04 3.10
N GLU A 106 -5.90 -5.78 2.98
CA GLU A 106 -5.33 -5.03 4.11
C GLU A 106 -6.38 -4.34 4.98
N MET A 107 -7.59 -4.08 4.45
CA MET A 107 -8.66 -3.36 5.17
C MET A 107 -8.98 -3.95 6.55
N PRO A 108 -9.10 -5.28 6.75
CA PRO A 108 -9.36 -5.86 8.07
C PRO A 108 -8.24 -5.58 9.08
N GLU A 109 -6.97 -5.59 8.65
CA GLU A 109 -5.83 -5.30 9.52
C GLU A 109 -5.79 -3.83 9.91
N LEU A 110 -6.06 -2.92 8.96
CA LEU A 110 -6.19 -1.49 9.24
C LEU A 110 -7.37 -1.19 10.17
N ALA A 111 -8.49 -1.90 10.03
CA ALA A 111 -9.63 -1.77 10.92
C ALA A 111 -9.31 -2.25 12.34
N ALA A 112 -8.60 -3.36 12.46
CA ALA A 112 -8.12 -3.86 13.75
C ALA A 112 -7.13 -2.87 14.39
N LEU A 113 -6.18 -2.35 13.64
CA LEU A 113 -5.21 -1.36 14.10
C LEU A 113 -5.91 -0.10 14.64
N HIS A 114 -6.87 0.44 13.89
CA HIS A 114 -7.67 1.60 14.29
C HIS A 114 -8.45 1.38 15.60
N THR A 115 -8.98 0.16 15.79
CA THR A 115 -9.80 -0.16 16.97
C THR A 115 -8.95 -0.49 18.19
N MET A 116 -7.80 -1.15 17.99
CA MET A 116 -7.01 -1.70 19.09
C MET A 116 -5.92 -0.75 19.59
N ARG A 117 -5.57 0.29 18.84
CA ARG A 117 -4.51 1.24 19.17
C ARG A 117 -5.06 2.64 19.34
N GLU A 118 -5.32 3.08 20.56
CA GLU A 118 -5.91 4.40 20.86
C GLU A 118 -5.11 5.58 20.27
N GLN A 119 -3.78 5.41 20.13
CA GLN A 119 -2.89 6.43 19.58
C GLN A 119 -2.76 6.38 18.05
N VAL A 120 -3.45 5.45 17.38
CA VAL A 120 -3.45 5.32 15.92
C VAL A 120 -4.82 5.56 15.35
N GLU A 121 -4.91 6.50 14.44
CA GLU A 121 -6.09 6.80 13.64
C GLU A 121 -5.89 6.24 12.23
N VAL A 122 -6.94 5.74 11.59
CA VAL A 122 -6.92 5.34 10.19
C VAL A 122 -8.00 6.13 9.45
N VAL A 123 -7.71 6.56 8.24
CA VAL A 123 -8.71 7.08 7.29
C VAL A 123 -8.47 6.43 5.92
N GLY A 124 -9.55 5.94 5.31
CA GLY A 124 -9.52 5.40 3.96
C GLY A 124 -9.97 6.43 2.94
N LEU A 125 -9.11 6.74 1.97
CA LEU A 125 -9.37 7.62 0.86
C LEU A 125 -9.66 6.79 -0.39
N ALA A 126 -10.94 6.59 -0.71
CA ALA A 126 -11.37 5.84 -1.89
C ALA A 126 -11.08 6.66 -3.15
N TYR A 127 -10.03 6.28 -3.88
CA TYR A 127 -9.55 6.99 -5.07
C TYR A 127 -10.20 6.41 -6.33
N GLU A 128 -11.48 6.66 -6.49
CA GLU A 128 -12.31 6.17 -7.60
C GLU A 128 -13.57 7.00 -7.77
N ASP A 129 -14.14 6.96 -8.97
CA ASP A 129 -15.44 7.56 -9.26
C ASP A 129 -16.54 6.58 -8.83
N ILE A 130 -17.09 6.79 -7.64
CA ILE A 130 -18.15 5.96 -7.05
C ILE A 130 -19.13 6.84 -6.30
N THR A 131 -20.42 6.48 -6.33
CA THR A 131 -21.43 7.23 -5.56
C THR A 131 -21.35 6.89 -4.07
N VAL A 132 -21.83 7.80 -3.22
CA VAL A 132 -21.93 7.55 -1.78
C VAL A 132 -22.84 6.35 -1.48
N GLU A 133 -23.89 6.16 -2.28
CA GLU A 133 -24.84 5.04 -2.13
C GLU A 133 -24.15 3.69 -2.44
N ASP A 134 -23.45 3.61 -3.57
CA ASP A 134 -22.72 2.38 -3.94
C ASP A 134 -21.58 2.08 -2.95
N MET A 135 -20.90 3.11 -2.46
CA MET A 135 -19.87 2.93 -1.42
C MET A 135 -20.48 2.41 -0.12
N ARG A 136 -21.66 2.90 0.29
CA ARG A 136 -22.36 2.37 1.46
C ARG A 136 -22.77 0.92 1.29
N ALA A 137 -23.26 0.55 0.10
CA ALA A 137 -23.59 -0.85 -0.22
C ALA A 137 -22.34 -1.73 -0.14
N PHE A 138 -21.22 -1.28 -0.70
CA PHE A 138 -19.94 -1.97 -0.60
C PHE A 138 -19.46 -2.15 0.84
N LEU A 139 -19.51 -1.09 1.65
CA LEU A 139 -19.08 -1.14 3.06
C LEU A 139 -20.01 -1.98 3.96
N HIS A 140 -21.23 -2.23 3.53
CA HIS A 140 -22.12 -3.19 4.21
C HIS A 140 -21.58 -4.64 4.06
N GLU A 141 -20.98 -4.96 2.92
CA GLU A 141 -20.37 -6.27 2.66
C GLU A 141 -18.91 -6.35 3.16
N HIS A 142 -18.22 -5.20 3.20
CA HIS A 142 -16.82 -5.06 3.61
C HIS A 142 -16.69 -4.04 4.75
N PRO A 143 -17.19 -4.34 5.96
CA PRO A 143 -17.24 -3.36 7.04
C PRO A 143 -15.85 -2.99 7.56
N VAL A 144 -15.65 -1.69 7.80
CA VAL A 144 -14.46 -1.14 8.44
C VAL A 144 -14.86 -0.27 9.63
N SER A 145 -13.94 -0.06 10.58
CA SER A 145 -14.17 0.72 11.80
C SER A 145 -13.68 2.17 11.68
N TYR A 146 -13.09 2.55 10.56
CA TYR A 146 -12.51 3.87 10.32
C TYR A 146 -13.27 4.64 9.23
N PRO A 147 -13.18 5.98 9.22
CA PRO A 147 -13.88 6.81 8.23
C PRO A 147 -13.38 6.54 6.81
N ILE A 148 -14.32 6.51 5.88
CA ILE A 148 -14.06 6.43 4.44
C ILE A 148 -14.47 7.73 3.78
N VAL A 149 -13.58 8.32 2.99
CA VAL A 149 -13.83 9.48 2.16
C VAL A 149 -13.69 9.09 0.69
N ILE A 150 -14.65 9.48 -0.14
CA ILE A 150 -14.57 9.30 -1.58
C ILE A 150 -13.81 10.49 -2.16
N LEU A 151 -12.84 10.21 -3.02
CA LEU A 151 -12.07 11.21 -3.74
C LEU A 151 -12.41 11.18 -5.22
N ASP A 152 -12.52 12.36 -5.81
CA ASP A 152 -12.54 12.50 -7.27
C ASP A 152 -11.12 12.32 -7.82
N PRO A 153 -10.86 11.28 -8.64
CA PRO A 153 -9.54 11.06 -9.24
C PRO A 153 -9.07 12.21 -10.15
N MET A 154 -10.02 13.01 -10.66
CA MET A 154 -9.70 14.19 -11.50
C MET A 154 -9.39 15.43 -10.68
N SER A 155 -9.70 15.39 -9.34
CA SER A 155 -9.43 16.48 -8.41
C SER A 155 -8.82 15.93 -7.11
N PRO A 156 -7.61 15.35 -7.17
CA PRO A 156 -6.97 14.73 -6.00
C PRO A 156 -6.63 15.77 -4.94
N PRO A 157 -6.49 15.35 -3.66
CA PRO A 157 -6.10 16.24 -2.57
C PRO A 157 -4.77 16.94 -2.87
N ALA A 158 -4.75 18.27 -2.79
CA ALA A 158 -3.59 19.08 -3.20
C ALA A 158 -2.30 18.81 -2.41
N ASP A 159 -2.43 18.36 -1.16
CA ASP A 159 -1.29 18.13 -0.25
C ASP A 159 -0.76 16.69 -0.29
N PHE A 160 -1.38 15.79 -1.05
CA PHE A 160 -0.91 14.43 -1.26
C PHE A 160 -0.52 14.18 -2.71
N ALA A 161 0.63 13.57 -2.93
CA ALA A 161 1.00 13.14 -4.28
C ALA A 161 -0.06 12.20 -4.84
N THR A 162 -0.39 12.39 -6.12
CA THR A 162 -1.31 11.50 -6.85
C THR A 162 -0.79 10.06 -6.80
N PRO A 163 -1.57 9.10 -6.30
CA PRO A 163 -1.13 7.71 -6.19
C PRO A 163 -0.70 7.14 -7.55
N ARG A 164 0.50 6.55 -7.61
CA ARG A 164 1.00 5.85 -8.81
C ARG A 164 0.52 4.41 -8.89
N GLY A 165 -0.12 3.93 -7.85
CA GLY A 165 -0.70 2.59 -7.72
C GLY A 165 -1.45 2.46 -6.40
N LEU A 166 -2.31 1.45 -6.30
CA LEU A 166 -3.08 1.19 -5.09
C LEU A 166 -2.73 -0.21 -4.53
N PRO A 167 -2.72 -0.35 -3.22
CA PRO A 167 -2.86 0.72 -2.23
C PRO A 167 -1.61 1.61 -2.14
N THR A 168 -1.80 2.84 -1.69
CA THR A 168 -0.74 3.77 -1.30
C THR A 168 -1.06 4.30 0.10
N THR A 169 -0.12 4.19 1.04
CA THR A 169 -0.36 4.53 2.44
C THR A 169 0.67 5.52 2.95
N TYR A 170 0.19 6.58 3.60
CA TYR A 170 1.02 7.51 4.34
C TYR A 170 0.80 7.33 5.84
N LEU A 171 1.89 7.25 6.59
CA LEU A 171 1.87 7.33 8.04
C LEU A 171 2.31 8.74 8.46
N LEU A 172 1.41 9.43 9.15
CA LEU A 172 1.69 10.76 9.69
C LEU A 172 2.00 10.66 11.18
N ALA A 173 3.04 11.36 11.61
CA ALA A 173 3.41 11.48 13.02
C ALA A 173 2.44 12.41 13.78
N PRO A 174 2.45 12.41 15.11
CA PRO A 174 1.58 13.26 15.93
C PRO A 174 1.70 14.76 15.66
N ASP A 175 2.85 15.24 15.18
CA ASP A 175 3.04 16.62 14.73
C ASP A 175 2.45 16.90 13.34
N GLY A 176 1.96 15.85 12.68
CA GLY A 176 1.33 15.86 11.37
C GLY A 176 2.29 15.76 10.19
N LYS A 177 3.58 15.56 10.42
CA LYS A 177 4.53 15.32 9.35
C LYS A 177 4.40 13.92 8.80
N VAL A 178 4.70 13.78 7.51
CA VAL A 178 4.83 12.46 6.89
C VAL A 178 6.04 11.75 7.48
N ALA A 179 5.79 10.70 8.28
CA ALA A 179 6.84 9.85 8.86
C ALA A 179 7.25 8.73 7.89
N ARG A 180 6.29 8.17 7.16
CA ARG A 180 6.53 7.07 6.22
C ARG A 180 5.54 7.09 5.05
N HIS A 181 6.00 6.58 3.92
CA HIS A 181 5.18 6.34 2.73
C HIS A 181 5.39 4.89 2.27
N PHE A 182 4.29 4.20 1.97
CA PHE A 182 4.29 2.83 1.47
C PHE A 182 3.57 2.79 0.13
N LEU A 183 4.15 2.10 -0.83
CA LEU A 183 3.52 1.76 -2.11
C LEU A 183 3.31 0.25 -2.15
N GLY A 184 2.07 -0.16 -2.32
CA GLY A 184 1.63 -1.55 -2.18
C GLY A 184 1.02 -1.87 -0.81
N PRO A 185 0.54 -3.10 -0.61
CA PRO A 185 -0.17 -3.50 0.60
C PRO A 185 0.71 -3.38 1.85
N VAL A 186 0.08 -3.01 2.96
CA VAL A 186 0.70 -2.91 4.28
C VAL A 186 -0.02 -3.81 5.28
N THR A 187 0.71 -4.25 6.30
CA THR A 187 0.15 -4.94 7.46
C THR A 187 0.13 -4.02 8.68
N ALA A 188 -0.65 -4.40 9.71
CA ALA A 188 -0.60 -3.70 10.98
C ALA A 188 0.83 -3.68 11.55
N TYR A 189 1.58 -4.77 11.38
CA TYR A 189 2.98 -4.89 11.82
C TYR A 189 3.91 -3.89 11.11
N ASP A 190 3.73 -3.64 9.80
CA ASP A 190 4.53 -2.67 9.06
C ASP A 190 4.31 -1.25 9.60
N ILE A 191 3.04 -0.91 9.90
CA ILE A 191 2.68 0.39 10.47
C ILE A 191 3.24 0.52 11.89
N GLU A 192 3.06 -0.48 12.76
CA GLU A 192 3.57 -0.48 14.12
C GLU A 192 5.10 -0.35 14.15
N THR A 193 5.80 -1.09 13.30
CA THR A 193 7.26 -1.00 13.16
C THR A 193 7.70 0.40 12.74
N ALA A 194 6.97 1.04 11.81
CA ALA A 194 7.28 2.39 11.37
C ALA A 194 7.02 3.44 12.48
N ILE A 195 5.97 3.24 13.30
CA ILE A 195 5.69 4.07 14.48
C ILE A 195 6.81 3.98 15.49
N GLU A 196 7.26 2.77 15.82
CA GLU A 196 8.35 2.54 16.77
C GLU A 196 9.67 3.16 16.27
N ALA A 197 9.98 3.00 14.98
CA ALA A 197 11.15 3.61 14.35
C ALA A 197 11.09 5.16 14.37
N GLY A 198 9.87 5.74 14.34
CA GLY A 198 9.63 7.17 14.52
C GLY A 198 9.61 7.66 15.97
N GLY A 199 9.93 6.79 16.93
CA GLY A 199 9.96 7.11 18.37
C GLY A 199 8.59 7.03 19.07
N GLY A 200 7.55 6.54 18.38
CA GLY A 200 6.25 6.24 18.98
C GLY A 200 6.32 5.03 19.91
N LYS A 201 5.45 5.02 20.93
CA LYS A 201 5.24 3.85 21.80
C LYS A 201 3.81 3.41 21.61
N LEU A 202 3.63 2.14 21.23
CA LEU A 202 2.31 1.52 21.13
C LEU A 202 1.99 0.85 22.48
N GLN A 203 0.81 1.15 23.01
CA GLN A 203 0.27 0.56 24.25
C GLN A 203 -0.90 -0.33 23.90
#